data_a5f9ec7448f16e0eaf552feaa1809d0a
#
_entry.id   a5f9ec7448f16e0eaf552feaa1809d0a
#
_cell.length_a   1.000
_cell.length_b   1.000
_cell.length_c   1.000
_cell.angle_alpha   90.00
_cell.angle_beta   90.00
_cell.angle_gamma   90.00
#
_symmetry.space_group_name_H-M   'P 1'
#
loop_
_entity.id
_entity.type
_entity.pdbx_description
1 polymer ?
#
loop_
_entity_poly.entity_id
_entity_poly.type
_entity_poly.pdbx_seq_one_letter_code
_entity_poly.pdbx_strand_id
1 'polypeptide(L)'
;MNILNKIYSLLILIVIVLAVIAFIDRSKKIDYSTLLFTSEPLRVREIYLKSGNSDDYGNFNYPNPEYFAWKQSEPSSDNRFLNFPDSLSVTYFSYTDSLFYHSNVSIRDFNPEAWKEYKKAGEYNTFSLGIANKGWIMLWCTNDSKGTTLLLKTQLKPVEPGPQDLYYIKQYNKQDYITEMFDNISDSIRLNIKNHYYNTDYQDSTDYSLKP
;
A
#
# COMPACT_ATOMS: atom_id res chain seq x y z
N MET A 1 -4.01 47.09 34.95
CA MET A 1 -3.13 46.13 34.21
C MET A 1 -2.51 46.91 33.04
N ASN A 2 -1.16 47.00 33.02
CA ASN A 2 -0.44 47.74 31.99
C ASN A 2 -0.71 47.12 30.62
N ILE A 3 -0.73 47.94 29.57
CA ILE A 3 -1.00 47.50 28.18
C ILE A 3 -0.07 46.37 27.74
N LEU A 4 1.18 46.43 28.19
CA LEU A 4 2.20 45.42 27.97
C LEU A 4 1.78 44.03 28.52
N ASN A 5 1.24 43.99 29.74
CA ASN A 5 0.79 42.77 30.38
C ASN A 5 -0.44 42.15 29.63
N LYS A 6 -1.31 42.99 29.06
CA LYS A 6 -2.41 42.50 28.21
C LYS A 6 -1.90 41.86 26.95
N ILE A 7 -0.87 42.46 26.31
CA ILE A 7 -0.27 41.87 25.09
C ILE A 7 0.43 40.55 25.44
N TYR A 8 1.20 40.46 26.52
CA TYR A 8 1.81 39.19 26.93
C TYR A 8 0.77 38.11 27.27
N SER A 9 -0.30 38.48 27.97
CA SER A 9 -1.38 37.52 28.26
C SER A 9 -2.06 36.99 26.98
N LEU A 10 -2.27 37.85 25.98
CA LEU A 10 -2.83 37.44 24.69
C LEU A 10 -1.87 36.50 23.93
N LEU A 11 -0.56 36.83 23.92
CA LEU A 11 0.43 35.96 23.26
C LEU A 11 0.53 34.59 23.92
N ILE A 12 0.52 34.53 25.25
CA ILE A 12 0.51 33.26 25.99
C ILE A 12 -0.74 32.46 25.65
N LEU A 13 -1.91 33.08 25.59
CA LEU A 13 -3.14 32.42 25.22
C LEU A 13 -3.08 31.84 23.80
N ILE A 14 -2.54 32.59 22.84
CA ILE A 14 -2.36 32.09 21.45
C ILE A 14 -1.43 30.89 21.44
N VAL A 15 -0.30 30.92 22.15
CA VAL A 15 0.63 29.78 22.21
C VAL A 15 -0.03 28.54 22.82
N ILE A 16 -0.82 28.71 23.88
CA ILE A 16 -1.55 27.62 24.53
C ILE A 16 -2.56 27.01 23.53
N VAL A 17 -3.32 27.84 22.82
CA VAL A 17 -4.30 27.38 21.83
C VAL A 17 -3.60 26.59 20.71
N LEU A 18 -2.49 27.12 20.17
CA LEU A 18 -1.71 26.44 19.14
C LEU A 18 -1.13 25.10 19.63
N ALA A 19 -0.64 25.06 20.88
CA ALA A 19 -0.12 23.84 21.50
C ALA A 19 -1.23 22.78 21.66
N VAL A 20 -2.43 23.20 22.09
CA VAL A 20 -3.59 22.28 22.21
C VAL A 20 -4.01 21.75 20.84
N ILE A 21 -4.07 22.59 19.81
CA ILE A 21 -4.40 22.17 18.45
C ILE A 21 -3.37 21.15 17.95
N ALA A 22 -2.07 21.45 18.10
CA ALA A 22 -0.99 20.54 17.70
C ALA A 22 -1.05 19.21 18.45
N PHE A 23 -1.37 19.24 19.75
CA PHE A 23 -1.52 18.03 20.57
C PHE A 23 -2.71 17.16 20.08
N ILE A 24 -3.86 17.79 19.79
CA ILE A 24 -5.05 17.10 19.28
C ILE A 24 -4.77 16.49 17.91
N ASP A 25 -4.07 17.21 17.03
CA ASP A 25 -3.73 16.69 15.70
C ASP A 25 -2.78 15.50 15.80
N ARG A 26 -1.75 15.61 16.64
CA ARG A 26 -0.79 14.53 16.88
C ARG A 26 -1.45 13.29 17.49
N SER A 27 -2.43 13.45 18.36
CA SER A 27 -3.14 12.34 19.00
C SER A 27 -4.00 11.51 18.04
N LYS A 28 -4.26 12.01 16.83
CA LYS A 28 -4.98 11.28 15.76
C LYS A 28 -4.04 10.48 14.86
N LYS A 29 -2.74 10.72 14.96
CA LYS A 29 -1.73 10.06 14.15
C LYS A 29 -1.38 8.71 14.77
N ILE A 30 -1.10 7.74 13.91
CA ILE A 30 -0.69 6.39 14.29
C ILE A 30 0.64 6.03 13.63
N ASP A 31 1.29 5.04 14.20
CA ASP A 31 2.42 4.37 13.58
C ASP A 31 1.94 3.00 13.07
N TYR A 32 2.40 2.59 11.91
CA TYR A 32 2.09 1.27 11.36
C TYR A 32 3.19 0.77 10.43
N SER A 33 3.29 -0.53 10.28
CA SER A 33 4.12 -1.16 9.26
C SER A 33 3.31 -1.61 8.06
N THR A 34 4.01 -1.81 6.94
CA THR A 34 3.44 -2.33 5.70
C THR A 34 4.26 -3.50 5.19
N LEU A 35 3.58 -4.55 4.73
CA LEU A 35 4.17 -5.75 4.15
C LEU A 35 3.56 -5.99 2.77
N LEU A 36 4.37 -6.43 1.80
CA LEU A 36 3.91 -6.80 0.46
C LEU A 36 4.17 -8.29 0.22
N PHE A 37 3.15 -8.98 -0.27
CA PHE A 37 3.21 -10.37 -0.71
C PHE A 37 2.74 -10.47 -2.14
N THR A 38 3.44 -11.23 -2.97
CA THR A 38 3.03 -11.45 -4.37
C THR A 38 3.05 -12.93 -4.70
N SER A 39 2.12 -13.40 -5.54
CA SER A 39 2.09 -14.78 -6.04
C SER A 39 2.79 -14.93 -7.39
N GLU A 40 3.19 -13.83 -8.01
CA GLU A 40 3.79 -13.79 -9.33
C GLU A 40 4.83 -12.67 -9.42
N PRO A 41 5.75 -12.71 -10.39
CA PRO A 41 6.69 -11.62 -10.62
C PRO A 41 5.96 -10.36 -11.07
N LEU A 42 6.23 -9.25 -10.40
CA LEU A 42 5.64 -7.95 -10.68
C LEU A 42 6.70 -6.87 -10.79
N ARG A 43 6.51 -5.93 -11.68
CA ARG A 43 7.20 -4.64 -11.65
C ARG A 43 6.32 -3.63 -10.95
N VAL A 44 6.51 -3.46 -9.66
CA VAL A 44 5.80 -2.44 -8.89
C VAL A 44 6.32 -1.06 -9.28
N ARG A 45 5.40 -0.15 -9.54
CA ARG A 45 5.67 1.26 -9.79
C ARG A 45 5.42 2.09 -8.56
N GLU A 46 4.22 1.96 -8.02
CA GLU A 46 3.77 2.68 -6.84
C GLU A 46 2.76 1.84 -6.07
N ILE A 47 3.00 1.71 -4.78
CA ILE A 47 2.01 1.17 -3.84
C ILE A 47 2.09 2.01 -2.57
N TYR A 48 0.97 2.62 -2.19
CA TYR A 48 0.89 3.37 -0.96
C TYR A 48 -0.53 3.45 -0.39
N LEU A 49 -0.59 3.56 0.93
CA LEU A 49 -1.81 3.81 1.67
C LEU A 49 -2.00 5.31 1.83
N LYS A 50 -3.21 5.81 1.54
CA LYS A 50 -3.57 7.22 1.71
C LYS A 50 -4.62 7.39 2.80
N SER A 51 -4.66 8.59 3.37
CA SER A 51 -5.71 9.01 4.31
C SER A 51 -6.36 10.31 3.84
N GLY A 52 -7.58 10.21 3.33
CA GLY A 52 -8.38 11.35 2.91
C GLY A 52 -7.66 12.25 1.91
N ASN A 53 -7.75 13.56 2.13
CA ASN A 53 -7.10 14.60 1.31
C ASN A 53 -5.72 14.99 1.84
N SER A 54 -5.14 14.24 2.78
CA SER A 54 -3.82 14.57 3.29
C SER A 54 -2.72 14.12 2.33
N ASP A 55 -1.62 14.85 2.30
CA ASP A 55 -0.40 14.43 1.59
C ASP A 55 0.35 13.32 2.35
N ASP A 56 -0.22 12.86 3.48
CA ASP A 56 0.34 11.77 4.27
C ASP A 56 0.05 10.44 3.57
N TYR A 57 1.07 9.67 3.27
CA TYR A 57 0.95 8.34 2.70
C TYR A 57 1.95 7.36 3.31
N GLY A 58 1.47 6.13 3.55
CA GLY A 58 2.31 5.03 3.98
C GLY A 58 2.81 4.23 2.80
N ASN A 59 4.12 4.05 2.73
CA ASN A 59 4.77 3.33 1.65
C ASN A 59 4.87 1.84 1.95
N PHE A 60 4.91 1.04 0.89
CA PHE A 60 5.34 -0.35 0.93
C PHE A 60 6.78 -0.45 0.41
N ASN A 61 7.58 -1.34 1.00
CA ASN A 61 8.81 -1.76 0.36
C ASN A 61 8.46 -2.69 -0.82
N TYR A 62 9.12 -2.47 -1.94
CA TYR A 62 8.92 -3.31 -3.13
C TYR A 62 10.06 -4.31 -3.22
N PRO A 63 9.74 -5.60 -3.33
CA PRO A 63 10.76 -6.56 -3.66
C PRO A 63 11.31 -6.30 -5.08
N ASN A 64 12.55 -6.69 -5.32
CA ASN A 64 13.04 -6.86 -6.67
C ASN A 64 12.06 -7.81 -7.40
N PRO A 65 11.72 -7.61 -8.69
CA PRO A 65 10.85 -8.49 -9.45
C PRO A 65 11.25 -9.97 -9.42
N GLU A 66 12.47 -10.27 -8.99
CA GLU A 66 12.98 -11.63 -8.80
C GLU A 66 12.59 -12.25 -7.45
N TYR A 67 12.19 -11.44 -6.47
CA TYR A 67 11.76 -11.92 -5.16
C TYR A 67 10.25 -11.76 -5.05
N PHE A 68 9.55 -12.86 -5.21
CA PHE A 68 8.15 -12.95 -4.90
C PHE A 68 7.92 -14.22 -4.09
N ALA A 69 7.22 -14.10 -2.99
CA ALA A 69 6.83 -15.24 -2.19
C ALA A 69 5.55 -14.91 -1.44
N TRP A 70 4.55 -15.70 -1.66
CA TRP A 70 3.35 -15.62 -0.82
C TRP A 70 3.68 -16.14 0.58
N LYS A 71 3.31 -15.40 1.61
CA LYS A 71 3.60 -15.68 3.03
C LYS A 71 5.06 -15.51 3.49
N GLN A 72 5.98 -15.12 2.62
CA GLN A 72 7.31 -14.67 3.05
C GLN A 72 7.32 -13.15 2.96
N SER A 73 7.35 -12.50 4.11
CA SER A 73 7.37 -11.04 4.16
C SER A 73 8.73 -10.51 3.71
N GLU A 74 8.71 -9.61 2.76
CA GLU A 74 9.80 -8.68 2.58
C GLU A 74 9.97 -7.80 3.83
N PRO A 75 11.14 -7.16 4.03
CA PRO A 75 11.33 -6.24 5.13
C PRO A 75 10.19 -5.23 5.20
N SER A 76 9.58 -5.10 6.37
CA SER A 76 8.49 -4.15 6.59
C SER A 76 8.96 -2.72 6.39
N SER A 77 8.09 -1.88 5.89
CA SER A 77 8.28 -0.43 5.90
C SER A 77 7.57 0.16 7.11
N ASP A 78 8.32 0.84 7.97
CA ASP A 78 7.73 1.55 9.12
C ASP A 78 7.28 2.94 8.70
N ASN A 79 6.02 3.21 8.93
CA ASN A 79 5.38 4.49 8.64
C ASN A 79 4.96 5.14 9.97
N ARG A 80 5.39 6.37 10.21
CA ARG A 80 5.22 7.05 11.50
C ARG A 80 4.43 8.34 11.38
N PHE A 81 3.65 8.63 12.42
CA PHE A 81 2.85 9.86 12.55
C PHE A 81 1.91 10.12 11.37
N LEU A 82 1.28 9.06 10.86
CA LEU A 82 0.34 9.13 9.75
C LEU A 82 -1.11 9.01 10.23
N ASN A 83 -2.05 9.50 9.44
CA ASN A 83 -3.46 9.22 9.67
C ASN A 83 -3.76 7.76 9.32
N PHE A 84 -4.78 7.17 9.97
CA PHE A 84 -5.25 5.83 9.61
C PHE A 84 -5.72 5.82 8.15
N PRO A 85 -5.22 4.90 7.30
CA PRO A 85 -5.49 4.93 5.87
C PRO A 85 -6.93 4.57 5.54
N ASP A 86 -7.50 5.22 4.51
CA ASP A 86 -8.85 4.96 3.99
C ASP A 86 -8.85 4.51 2.53
N SER A 87 -7.72 4.60 1.85
CA SER A 87 -7.57 4.17 0.46
C SER A 87 -6.19 3.57 0.18
N LEU A 88 -6.14 2.71 -0.83
CA LEU A 88 -4.94 2.06 -1.35
C LEU A 88 -4.75 2.45 -2.81
N SER A 89 -3.59 3.02 -3.14
CA SER A 89 -3.16 3.27 -4.51
C SER A 89 -2.18 2.19 -4.94
N VAL A 90 -2.42 1.60 -6.10
CA VAL A 90 -1.61 0.48 -6.65
C VAL A 90 -1.35 0.72 -8.13
N THR A 91 -0.08 0.66 -8.52
CA THR A 91 0.35 0.71 -9.93
C THR A 91 1.47 -0.29 -10.15
N TYR A 92 1.25 -1.26 -11.03
CA TYR A 92 2.24 -2.28 -11.35
C TYR A 92 2.04 -2.86 -12.76
N PHE A 93 3.10 -3.48 -13.26
CA PHE A 93 3.10 -4.34 -14.45
C PHE A 93 3.26 -5.79 -14.01
N SER A 94 2.40 -6.69 -14.49
CA SER A 94 2.51 -8.13 -14.28
C SER A 94 3.27 -8.76 -15.44
N TYR A 95 4.30 -9.53 -15.12
CA TYR A 95 5.08 -10.25 -16.14
C TYR A 95 4.35 -11.48 -16.69
N THR A 96 3.44 -12.07 -15.92
CA THR A 96 2.74 -13.31 -16.33
C THR A 96 1.71 -13.08 -17.41
N ASP A 97 0.99 -11.98 -17.38
CA ASP A 97 -0.03 -11.62 -18.37
C ASP A 97 0.39 -10.45 -19.27
N SER A 98 1.54 -9.83 -18.99
CA SER A 98 2.05 -8.64 -19.70
C SER A 98 1.07 -7.46 -19.68
N LEU A 99 0.33 -7.32 -18.58
CA LEU A 99 -0.69 -6.29 -18.40
C LEU A 99 -0.28 -5.26 -17.34
N PHE A 100 -0.84 -4.06 -17.49
CA PHE A 100 -0.68 -2.96 -16.55
C PHE A 100 -1.92 -2.85 -15.70
N TYR A 101 -1.70 -2.63 -14.41
CA TYR A 101 -2.75 -2.42 -13.42
C TYR A 101 -2.52 -1.10 -12.69
N HIS A 102 -3.56 -0.29 -12.65
CA HIS A 102 -3.58 0.96 -11.92
C HIS A 102 -4.94 1.14 -11.27
N SER A 103 -4.96 1.41 -9.96
CA SER A 103 -6.21 1.68 -9.25
C SER A 103 -5.98 2.45 -7.97
N ASN A 104 -7.00 3.22 -7.60
CA ASN A 104 -7.13 3.80 -6.26
C ASN A 104 -8.43 3.27 -5.67
N VAL A 105 -8.33 2.40 -4.67
CA VAL A 105 -9.48 1.70 -4.08
C VAL A 105 -9.70 2.13 -2.63
N SER A 106 -10.98 2.33 -2.27
CA SER A 106 -11.35 2.62 -0.90
C SER A 106 -11.23 1.36 -0.03
N ILE A 107 -10.46 1.46 1.04
CA ILE A 107 -10.35 0.41 2.07
C ILE A 107 -11.58 0.43 2.96
N ARG A 108 -12.07 1.65 3.25
CA ARG A 108 -13.19 1.88 4.15
C ARG A 108 -14.49 1.25 3.70
N ASP A 109 -14.72 1.20 2.37
CA ASP A 109 -16.03 0.83 1.81
C ASP A 109 -16.21 -0.69 1.70
N PHE A 110 -15.13 -1.47 1.69
CA PHE A 110 -15.19 -2.93 1.63
C PHE A 110 -15.62 -3.54 2.98
N ASN A 111 -14.99 -3.11 4.08
CA ASN A 111 -15.30 -3.58 5.43
C ASN A 111 -15.33 -2.40 6.42
N PRO A 112 -16.42 -1.58 6.40
CA PRO A 112 -16.49 -0.34 7.18
C PRO A 112 -16.39 -0.53 8.68
N GLU A 113 -16.89 -1.66 9.19
CA GLU A 113 -16.90 -1.94 10.64
C GLU A 113 -15.50 -2.30 11.12
N ALA A 114 -14.82 -3.25 10.44
CA ALA A 114 -13.45 -3.57 10.77
C ALA A 114 -12.54 -2.34 10.62
N TRP A 115 -12.70 -1.55 9.55
CA TRP A 115 -11.94 -0.32 9.37
C TRP A 115 -12.11 0.65 10.55
N LYS A 116 -13.34 0.87 11.02
CA LYS A 116 -13.62 1.72 12.18
C LYS A 116 -13.02 1.16 13.47
N GLU A 117 -13.06 -0.15 13.63
CA GLU A 117 -12.57 -0.84 14.81
C GLU A 117 -11.06 -0.71 14.95
N TYR A 118 -10.29 -0.98 13.88
CA TYR A 118 -8.82 -0.82 13.87
C TYR A 118 -8.41 0.65 14.01
N LYS A 119 -9.12 1.57 13.37
CA LYS A 119 -8.89 3.01 13.51
C LYS A 119 -9.04 3.50 14.96
N LYS A 120 -10.00 2.94 15.72
CA LYS A 120 -10.24 3.33 17.12
C LYS A 120 -9.22 2.75 18.09
N ALA A 121 -8.59 1.64 17.75
CA ALA A 121 -7.72 0.93 18.69
C ALA A 121 -6.51 1.76 19.12
N GLY A 122 -6.03 2.67 18.27
CA GLY A 122 -4.87 3.52 18.58
C GLY A 122 -3.56 2.75 18.75
N GLU A 123 -3.58 1.46 18.47
CA GLU A 123 -2.46 0.54 18.60
C GLU A 123 -1.63 0.49 17.32
N TYR A 124 -0.44 -0.07 17.42
CA TYR A 124 0.40 -0.33 16.26
C TYR A 124 -0.26 -1.37 15.35
N ASN A 125 -0.40 -1.03 14.08
CA ASN A 125 -1.02 -1.89 13.08
C ASN A 125 0.00 -2.34 12.04
N THR A 126 -0.19 -3.52 11.47
CA THR A 126 0.53 -4.01 10.30
C THR A 126 -0.46 -4.17 9.13
N PHE A 127 -0.24 -3.43 8.05
CA PHE A 127 -1.01 -3.57 6.82
C PHE A 127 -0.26 -4.50 5.86
N SER A 128 -0.87 -5.62 5.54
CA SER A 128 -0.32 -6.65 4.66
C SER A 128 -1.09 -6.66 3.34
N LEU A 129 -0.42 -6.27 2.24
CA LEU A 129 -1.00 -6.30 0.90
C LEU A 129 -0.55 -7.56 0.17
N GLY A 130 -1.52 -8.35 -0.27
CA GLY A 130 -1.32 -9.46 -1.18
C GLY A 130 -1.72 -9.08 -2.60
N ILE A 131 -0.84 -9.32 -3.58
CA ILE A 131 -1.15 -9.21 -5.01
C ILE A 131 -1.06 -10.60 -5.62
N ALA A 132 -2.18 -11.08 -6.14
CA ALA A 132 -2.26 -12.34 -6.87
C ALA A 132 -2.50 -12.09 -8.35
N ASN A 133 -2.31 -13.15 -9.15
CA ASN A 133 -2.46 -13.08 -10.60
C ASN A 133 -3.84 -12.57 -11.04
N LYS A 134 -3.92 -12.10 -12.29
CA LYS A 134 -5.15 -11.54 -12.90
C LYS A 134 -5.72 -10.33 -12.13
N GLY A 135 -4.87 -9.56 -11.47
CA GLY A 135 -5.26 -8.32 -10.81
C GLY A 135 -5.93 -8.47 -9.45
N TRP A 136 -5.93 -9.66 -8.84
CA TRP A 136 -6.46 -9.81 -7.49
C TRP A 136 -5.58 -9.13 -6.46
N ILE A 137 -6.19 -8.30 -5.61
CA ILE A 137 -5.54 -7.66 -4.47
C ILE A 137 -6.34 -7.89 -3.19
N MET A 138 -5.61 -8.10 -2.10
CA MET A 138 -6.16 -8.30 -0.77
C MET A 138 -5.34 -7.51 0.24
N LEU A 139 -6.00 -6.75 1.11
CA LEU A 139 -5.34 -6.00 2.17
C LEU A 139 -5.87 -6.48 3.52
N TRP A 140 -4.96 -6.93 4.36
CA TRP A 140 -5.24 -7.28 5.76
C TRP A 140 -4.68 -6.21 6.69
N CYS A 141 -5.31 -6.07 7.83
CA CYS A 141 -4.78 -5.34 8.98
C CYS A 141 -4.64 -6.29 10.16
N THR A 142 -3.49 -6.25 10.79
CA THR A 142 -3.16 -7.06 11.96
C THR A 142 -2.76 -6.15 13.11
N ASN A 143 -3.25 -6.42 14.31
CA ASN A 143 -2.67 -5.91 15.56
C ASN A 143 -2.77 -6.95 16.67
N ASP A 144 -2.06 -6.70 17.78
CA ASP A 144 -1.94 -7.68 18.87
C ASP A 144 -3.26 -7.96 19.58
N SER A 145 -4.15 -6.96 19.70
CA SER A 145 -5.40 -7.12 20.47
C SER A 145 -6.55 -7.72 19.64
N LYS A 146 -6.53 -7.54 18.31
CA LYS A 146 -7.66 -7.90 17.43
C LYS A 146 -7.34 -9.02 16.44
N GLY A 147 -6.06 -9.39 16.34
CA GLY A 147 -5.59 -10.37 15.36
C GLY A 147 -5.57 -9.80 13.94
N THR A 148 -5.83 -10.65 12.95
CA THR A 148 -5.77 -10.32 11.52
C THR A 148 -7.16 -10.29 10.91
N THR A 149 -7.49 -9.21 10.22
CA THR A 149 -8.77 -9.03 9.52
C THR A 149 -8.56 -8.54 8.09
N LEU A 150 -9.34 -9.08 7.16
CA LEU A 150 -9.36 -8.64 5.76
C LEU A 150 -10.12 -7.31 5.65
N LEU A 151 -9.42 -6.26 5.22
CA LEU A 151 -9.99 -4.92 5.03
C LEU A 151 -10.41 -4.64 3.59
N LEU A 152 -9.78 -5.29 2.62
CA LEU A 152 -10.08 -5.10 1.20
C LEU A 152 -9.79 -6.40 0.44
N LYS A 153 -10.69 -6.74 -0.48
CA LYS A 153 -10.50 -7.77 -1.50
C LYS A 153 -11.20 -7.33 -2.77
N THR A 154 -10.45 -7.21 -3.85
CA THR A 154 -11.00 -6.81 -5.15
C THR A 154 -10.14 -7.31 -6.29
N GLN A 155 -10.72 -7.38 -7.47
CA GLN A 155 -10.00 -7.68 -8.71
C GLN A 155 -9.88 -6.41 -9.54
N LEU A 156 -8.65 -5.98 -9.79
CA LEU A 156 -8.36 -4.86 -10.66
C LEU A 156 -8.57 -5.25 -12.12
N LYS A 157 -9.04 -4.29 -12.90
CA LYS A 157 -9.07 -4.44 -14.36
C LYS A 157 -7.75 -3.93 -14.94
N PRO A 158 -7.20 -4.61 -15.95
CA PRO A 158 -6.05 -4.09 -16.66
C PRO A 158 -6.38 -2.76 -17.34
N VAL A 159 -5.38 -1.90 -17.43
CA VAL A 159 -5.49 -0.57 -18.05
C VAL A 159 -4.46 -0.40 -19.16
N GLU A 160 -4.75 0.49 -20.11
CA GLU A 160 -3.72 0.95 -21.03
C GLU A 160 -2.74 1.86 -20.29
N PRO A 161 -1.42 1.61 -20.42
CA PRO A 161 -0.41 2.39 -19.72
C PRO A 161 -0.33 3.81 -20.25
N GLY A 162 -0.26 4.77 -19.33
CA GLY A 162 0.04 6.15 -19.65
C GLY A 162 1.54 6.37 -19.90
N PRO A 163 1.94 7.58 -20.36
CA PRO A 163 3.35 7.88 -20.60
C PRO A 163 4.23 7.66 -19.37
N GLN A 164 3.72 7.95 -18.17
CA GLN A 164 4.50 7.74 -16.93
C GLN A 164 4.75 6.27 -16.64
N ASP A 165 3.80 5.39 -16.95
CA ASP A 165 3.94 3.95 -16.74
C ASP A 165 5.01 3.34 -17.65
N LEU A 166 5.25 3.94 -18.82
CA LEU A 166 6.21 3.52 -19.84
C LEU A 166 7.57 4.20 -19.71
N TYR A 167 7.82 4.91 -18.60
CA TYR A 167 9.12 5.49 -18.32
C TYR A 167 9.93 4.56 -17.40
N TYR A 168 11.15 4.20 -17.80
CA TYR A 168 12.11 3.44 -16.98
C TYR A 168 13.46 4.17 -16.90
N ILE A 169 14.34 4.02 -17.88
CA ILE A 169 15.57 4.81 -18.03
C ILE A 169 15.30 5.98 -18.98
N LYS A 170 14.41 5.78 -19.94
CA LYS A 170 13.91 6.74 -20.92
C LYS A 170 12.44 6.48 -21.17
N GLN A 171 11.82 7.30 -22.00
CA GLN A 171 10.46 7.06 -22.47
C GLN A 171 10.46 5.96 -23.52
N TYR A 172 9.61 4.97 -23.32
CA TYR A 172 9.38 3.86 -24.25
C TYR A 172 7.99 3.94 -24.89
N ASN A 173 7.76 3.28 -26.01
CA ASN A 173 6.43 2.81 -26.38
C ASN A 173 6.10 1.52 -25.60
N LYS A 174 4.86 1.08 -25.66
CA LYS A 174 4.38 -0.08 -24.87
C LYS A 174 5.17 -1.36 -25.18
N GLN A 175 5.40 -1.66 -26.47
CA GLN A 175 6.09 -2.88 -26.87
C GLN A 175 7.55 -2.89 -26.43
N ASP A 176 8.25 -1.79 -26.63
CA ASP A 176 9.67 -1.66 -26.24
C ASP A 176 9.81 -1.70 -24.72
N TYR A 177 8.86 -1.09 -23.98
CA TYR A 177 8.84 -1.17 -22.50
C TYR A 177 8.72 -2.61 -22.04
N ILE A 178 7.77 -3.37 -22.59
CA ILE A 178 7.57 -4.77 -22.22
C ILE A 178 8.85 -5.57 -22.51
N THR A 179 9.45 -5.39 -23.67
CA THR A 179 10.73 -6.04 -24.04
C THR A 179 11.82 -5.71 -23.02
N GLU A 180 12.01 -4.43 -22.73
CA GLU A 180 12.99 -3.97 -21.73
C GLU A 180 12.74 -4.59 -20.35
N MET A 181 11.48 -4.66 -19.90
CA MET A 181 11.15 -5.26 -18.61
C MET A 181 11.52 -6.74 -18.58
N PHE A 182 11.24 -7.50 -19.64
CA PHE A 182 11.61 -8.91 -19.72
C PHE A 182 13.12 -9.12 -19.82
N ASP A 183 13.86 -8.22 -20.43
CA ASP A 183 15.33 -8.28 -20.50
C ASP A 183 15.99 -8.03 -19.14
N ASN A 184 15.30 -7.35 -18.22
CA ASN A 184 15.78 -7.01 -16.89
C ASN A 184 15.45 -8.06 -15.79
N ILE A 185 14.84 -9.18 -16.13
CA ILE A 185 14.60 -10.29 -15.20
C ILE A 185 15.47 -11.49 -15.55
N SER A 186 15.74 -12.36 -14.58
CA SER A 186 16.59 -13.55 -14.78
C SER A 186 16.00 -14.54 -15.78
N ASP A 187 16.86 -15.31 -16.41
CA ASP A 187 16.47 -16.38 -17.36
C ASP A 187 15.56 -17.41 -16.71
N SER A 188 15.77 -17.70 -15.43
CA SER A 188 14.96 -18.64 -14.68
C SER A 188 13.52 -18.16 -14.53
N ILE A 189 13.29 -16.87 -14.24
CA ILE A 189 11.96 -16.29 -14.16
C ILE A 189 11.31 -16.28 -15.53
N ARG A 190 12.03 -15.86 -16.59
CA ARG A 190 11.50 -15.90 -17.97
C ARG A 190 11.06 -17.31 -18.37
N LEU A 191 11.86 -18.31 -18.03
CA LEU A 191 11.54 -19.71 -18.31
C LEU A 191 10.30 -20.16 -17.53
N ASN A 192 10.19 -19.80 -16.26
CA ASN A 192 9.04 -20.14 -15.43
C ASN A 192 7.74 -19.48 -15.95
N ILE A 193 7.79 -18.23 -16.39
CA ILE A 193 6.66 -17.53 -17.02
C ILE A 193 6.27 -18.28 -18.31
N LYS A 194 7.23 -18.59 -19.17
CA LYS A 194 7.00 -19.33 -20.42
C LYS A 194 6.39 -20.72 -20.19
N ASN A 195 6.77 -21.37 -19.11
CA ASN A 195 6.25 -22.67 -18.72
C ASN A 195 4.96 -22.58 -17.88
N HIS A 196 4.36 -21.42 -17.76
CA HIS A 196 3.12 -21.18 -17.01
C HIS A 196 3.18 -21.58 -15.53
N TYR A 197 4.36 -21.55 -14.92
CA TYR A 197 4.57 -21.94 -13.52
C TYR A 197 3.76 -21.08 -12.53
N TYR A 198 3.51 -19.80 -12.88
CA TYR A 198 2.76 -18.86 -12.06
C TYR A 198 1.27 -18.75 -12.41
N ASN A 199 0.78 -19.55 -13.36
CA ASN A 199 -0.61 -19.51 -13.83
C ASN A 199 -1.59 -20.25 -12.92
N THR A 200 -1.35 -20.24 -11.62
CA THR A 200 -2.37 -20.63 -10.65
C THR A 200 -3.35 -19.49 -10.49
N ASP A 201 -4.49 -19.59 -11.18
CA ASP A 201 -5.56 -18.61 -11.00
C ASP A 201 -5.92 -18.48 -9.52
N TYR A 202 -6.10 -17.23 -9.08
CA TYR A 202 -6.65 -16.99 -7.75
C TYR A 202 -8.02 -17.71 -7.67
N GLN A 203 -8.16 -18.53 -6.66
CA GLN A 203 -9.42 -19.16 -6.29
C GLN A 203 -9.70 -18.85 -4.82
N ASP A 204 -10.98 -18.65 -4.48
CA ASP A 204 -11.37 -18.39 -3.08
C ASP A 204 -11.03 -19.57 -2.14
N SER A 205 -10.92 -20.78 -2.69
CA SER A 205 -10.47 -21.97 -1.98
C SER A 205 -8.95 -22.00 -1.75
N THR A 206 -8.17 -21.20 -2.46
CA THR A 206 -6.73 -21.10 -2.25
C THR A 206 -6.50 -20.36 -0.93
N ASP A 207 -5.75 -20.98 -0.02
CA ASP A 207 -5.44 -20.37 1.27
C ASP A 207 -4.43 -19.24 1.10
N TYR A 208 -4.94 -18.08 0.70
CA TYR A 208 -4.23 -16.80 0.74
C TYR A 208 -4.36 -16.13 2.12
N SER A 209 -4.83 -16.86 3.12
CA SER A 209 -4.91 -16.33 4.48
C SER A 209 -3.50 -16.11 5.03
N LEU A 210 -3.31 -14.99 5.72
CA LEU A 210 -2.11 -14.73 6.51
C LEU A 210 -2.18 -15.44 7.88
N LYS A 211 -2.97 -16.48 8.02
CA LYS A 211 -3.00 -17.26 9.25
C LYS A 211 -1.64 -17.94 9.43
N PRO A 212 -1.04 -17.77 10.61
CA PRO A 212 0.24 -18.40 10.95
C PRO A 212 0.17 -19.92 10.88
#